data_64b9a9892ecadf129cb5522521c36cbf
#
_entry.id   64b9a9892ecadf129cb5522521c36cbf
#
_cell.length_a   1.000
_cell.length_b   1.000
_cell.length_c   1.000
_cell.angle_alpha   90.00
_cell.angle_beta   90.00
_cell.angle_gamma   90.00
#
_symmetry.space_group_name_H-M   'P 1'
#
loop_
_entity.id
_entity.type
_entity.pdbx_description
1 polymer ?
#
loop_
_entity_poly.entity_id
_entity_poly.type
_entity_poly.pdbx_seq_one_letter_code
_entity_poly.pdbx_strand_id
1 'polypeptide(L)'
;MTSGILLLAKSASAASELSQLFAKREVEKYYLAIGSKKPKKKQGLISGDMERSRRSSWKLLTSKENPAITQFLSATAEPGERLLLCKPYTGRTHQIRVAMKSIGSAIVGDPIYNPSSEADRGYLHAFAIRFTYQSQAYEYVCDPRNLDSLGEKWHQETVSAGLDSWLEPWSLTWPKLNTK
;
A
#
# COMPACT_ATOMS: atom_id res chain seq x y z
N MET A 1 -1.28 12.98 3.64
CA MET A 1 -1.97 12.19 2.62
C MET A 1 -2.03 10.71 2.93
N THR A 2 -0.94 10.02 3.27
CA THR A 2 -0.97 8.65 3.80
C THR A 2 -1.18 8.71 5.31
N SER A 3 -2.12 7.95 5.82
CA SER A 3 -2.37 7.76 7.25
C SER A 3 -1.87 6.38 7.71
N GLY A 4 -2.05 6.07 9.00
CA GLY A 4 -1.79 4.75 9.55
C GLY A 4 -0.46 4.64 10.29
N ILE A 5 0.12 3.45 10.28
CA ILE A 5 1.30 3.10 11.09
C ILE A 5 2.53 3.89 10.65
N LEU A 6 3.19 4.51 11.63
CA LEU A 6 4.51 5.13 11.50
C LEU A 6 5.45 4.52 12.55
N LEU A 7 6.57 3.98 12.10
CA LEU A 7 7.60 3.42 12.97
C LEU A 7 8.66 4.49 13.28
N LEU A 8 8.90 4.74 14.56
CA LEU A 8 9.90 5.70 15.04
C LEU A 8 10.93 4.99 15.92
N ALA A 9 12.22 5.22 15.63
CA ALA A 9 13.30 4.72 16.46
C ALA A 9 13.60 5.71 17.61
N LYS A 10 13.77 5.20 18.82
CA LYS A 10 14.05 6.01 20.03
C LYS A 10 15.56 6.23 20.29
N SER A 11 16.43 5.60 19.51
CA SER A 11 17.89 5.74 19.63
C SER A 11 18.58 5.58 18.27
N ALA A 12 19.82 6.03 18.15
CA ALA A 12 20.61 5.86 16.94
C ALA A 12 20.88 4.38 16.62
N SER A 13 21.09 3.53 17.64
CA SER A 13 21.25 2.09 17.48
C SER A 13 19.99 1.47 16.89
N ALA A 14 18.81 1.74 17.50
CA ALA A 14 17.54 1.25 16.99
C ALA A 14 17.26 1.74 15.55
N ALA A 15 17.58 3.00 15.24
CA ALA A 15 17.43 3.53 13.87
C ALA A 15 18.29 2.76 12.87
N SER A 16 19.55 2.46 13.23
CA SER A 16 20.46 1.68 12.38
C SER A 16 19.93 0.25 12.16
N GLU A 17 19.57 -0.45 13.23
CA GLU A 17 19.09 -1.82 13.18
C GLU A 17 17.79 -1.92 12.37
N LEU A 18 16.80 -1.05 12.62
CA LEU A 18 15.55 -1.02 11.87
C LEU A 18 15.78 -0.68 10.39
N SER A 19 16.68 0.26 10.09
CA SER A 19 17.02 0.59 8.70
C SER A 19 17.61 -0.62 7.96
N GLN A 20 18.40 -1.46 8.64
CA GLN A 20 18.91 -2.70 8.07
C GLN A 20 17.79 -3.71 7.77
N LEU A 21 16.81 -3.86 8.65
CA LEU A 21 15.63 -4.72 8.41
C LEU A 21 14.87 -4.26 7.15
N PHE A 22 14.66 -2.95 6.99
CA PHE A 22 14.04 -2.40 5.77
C PHE A 22 14.89 -2.66 4.52
N ALA A 23 16.21 -2.45 4.59
CA ALA A 23 17.13 -2.68 3.48
C ALA A 23 17.18 -4.14 3.05
N LYS A 24 17.15 -5.08 4.00
CA LYS A 24 17.12 -6.53 3.78
C LYS A 24 15.72 -7.06 3.41
N ARG A 25 14.70 -6.20 3.40
CA ARG A 25 13.29 -6.57 3.11
C ARG A 25 12.70 -7.56 4.12
N GLU A 26 13.15 -7.47 5.37
CA GLU A 26 12.70 -8.29 6.50
C GLU A 26 11.51 -7.65 7.23
N VAL A 27 11.02 -6.50 6.73
CA VAL A 27 9.82 -5.83 7.22
C VAL A 27 8.69 -6.01 6.20
N GLU A 28 7.66 -6.74 6.59
CA GLU A 28 6.43 -6.84 5.81
C GLU A 28 5.54 -5.62 6.08
N LYS A 29 5.11 -4.97 5.02
CA LYS A 29 4.25 -3.76 5.08
C LYS A 29 3.00 -4.00 4.27
N TYR A 30 1.87 -3.59 4.82
CA TYR A 30 0.57 -3.74 4.18
C TYR A 30 -0.16 -2.41 4.18
N TYR A 31 -0.68 -2.04 3.04
CA TYR A 31 -1.38 -0.78 2.84
C TYR A 31 -2.76 -1.02 2.28
N LEU A 32 -3.73 -0.29 2.79
CA LEU A 32 -5.05 -0.20 2.19
C LEU A 32 -5.11 1.01 1.25
N ALA A 33 -5.82 0.85 0.16
CA ALA A 33 -6.16 1.96 -0.72
C ALA A 33 -7.58 1.79 -1.27
N ILE A 34 -8.24 2.90 -1.55
CA ILE A 34 -9.46 2.91 -2.35
C ILE A 34 -9.08 3.43 -3.73
N GLY A 35 -9.24 2.59 -4.75
CA GLY A 35 -8.98 2.92 -6.14
C GLY A 35 -10.23 3.37 -6.87
N SER A 36 -10.09 4.33 -7.77
CA SER A 36 -11.19 4.98 -8.50
C SER A 36 -11.81 4.15 -9.61
N LYS A 37 -11.29 2.96 -9.87
CA LYS A 37 -11.80 2.03 -10.91
C LYS A 37 -11.40 0.59 -10.60
N LYS A 38 -12.16 -0.35 -11.15
CA LYS A 38 -11.81 -1.77 -11.09
C LYS A 38 -10.52 -2.04 -11.88
N PRO A 39 -9.47 -2.60 -11.26
CA PRO A 39 -8.28 -3.01 -11.99
C PRO A 39 -8.58 -4.17 -12.94
N LYS A 40 -7.75 -4.33 -13.98
CA LYS A 40 -7.92 -5.43 -14.97
C LYS A 40 -7.89 -6.82 -14.34
N LYS A 41 -7.21 -7.01 -13.24
CA LYS A 41 -7.10 -8.26 -12.47
C LYS A 41 -7.54 -8.04 -11.04
N LYS A 42 -8.17 -9.04 -10.41
CA LYS A 42 -8.58 -8.98 -9.00
C LYS A 42 -7.38 -9.01 -8.05
N GLN A 43 -6.28 -9.61 -8.47
CA GLN A 43 -5.04 -9.72 -7.72
C GLN A 43 -3.85 -9.84 -8.67
N GLY A 44 -2.66 -9.52 -8.23
CA GLY A 44 -1.48 -9.64 -9.07
C GLY A 44 -0.20 -9.07 -8.47
N LEU A 45 0.83 -9.15 -9.30
CA LEU A 45 2.14 -8.56 -9.06
C LEU A 45 2.35 -7.42 -10.06
N ILE A 46 2.72 -6.27 -9.56
CA ILE A 46 3.12 -5.10 -10.34
C ILE A 46 4.62 -4.95 -10.17
N SER A 47 5.37 -4.98 -11.29
CA SER A 47 6.83 -4.90 -11.28
C SER A 47 7.31 -4.07 -12.46
N GLY A 48 8.20 -3.12 -12.21
CA GLY A 48 8.82 -2.28 -13.21
C GLY A 48 9.74 -1.24 -12.57
N ASP A 49 10.68 -0.74 -13.34
CA ASP A 49 11.53 0.35 -12.87
C ASP A 49 10.71 1.62 -12.69
N MET A 50 11.14 2.48 -11.79
CA MET A 50 10.47 3.75 -11.55
C MET A 50 11.35 4.91 -11.97
N GLU A 51 10.81 5.80 -12.78
CA GLU A 51 11.48 7.00 -13.25
C GLU A 51 10.73 8.25 -12.79
N ARG A 52 11.50 9.29 -12.47
CA ARG A 52 10.96 10.60 -12.14
C ARG A 52 10.30 11.24 -13.36
N SER A 53 9.14 11.83 -13.19
CA SER A 53 8.38 12.50 -14.24
C SER A 53 8.11 13.96 -13.85
N ARG A 54 7.35 14.69 -14.67
CA ARG A 54 7.03 16.11 -14.42
C ARG A 54 6.23 16.31 -13.14
N ARG A 55 6.30 17.52 -12.56
CA ARG A 55 5.50 17.94 -11.39
C ARG A 55 5.62 17.00 -10.19
N SER A 56 6.85 16.59 -9.85
CA SER A 56 7.15 15.70 -8.71
C SER A 56 6.45 14.34 -8.76
N SER A 57 5.99 13.91 -9.93
CA SER A 57 5.41 12.59 -10.13
C SER A 57 6.46 11.55 -10.51
N TRP A 58 6.06 10.27 -10.50
CA TRP A 58 6.84 9.12 -10.93
C TRP A 58 6.01 8.31 -11.92
N LYS A 59 6.67 7.56 -12.79
CA LYS A 59 6.03 6.61 -13.71
C LYS A 59 6.68 5.24 -13.58
N LEU A 60 5.88 4.20 -13.83
CA LEU A 60 6.36 2.83 -13.92
C LEU A 60 6.78 2.54 -15.35
N LEU A 61 7.97 1.97 -15.51
CA LEU A 61 8.52 1.52 -16.79
C LEU A 61 8.29 0.01 -16.98
N THR A 62 8.43 -0.46 -18.21
CA THR A 62 8.39 -1.89 -18.52
C THR A 62 9.72 -2.61 -18.25
N SER A 63 10.82 -1.86 -18.18
CA SER A 63 12.14 -2.37 -17.78
C SER A 63 12.12 -2.89 -16.33
N LYS A 64 13.05 -3.80 -16.01
CA LYS A 64 13.14 -4.47 -14.71
C LYS A 64 14.59 -4.65 -14.26
N GLU A 65 15.39 -3.60 -14.39
CA GLU A 65 16.78 -3.60 -13.93
C GLU A 65 16.87 -3.45 -12.41
N ASN A 66 16.05 -2.54 -11.85
CA ASN A 66 15.91 -2.31 -10.42
C ASN A 66 14.45 -2.05 -10.06
N PRO A 67 13.57 -3.06 -10.22
CA PRO A 67 12.14 -2.86 -10.23
C PRO A 67 11.56 -2.51 -8.85
N ALA A 68 10.59 -1.62 -8.87
CA ALA A 68 9.61 -1.51 -7.79
C ALA A 68 8.63 -2.68 -7.90
N ILE A 69 8.44 -3.41 -6.80
CA ILE A 69 7.61 -4.62 -6.78
C ILE A 69 6.51 -4.46 -5.73
N THR A 70 5.26 -4.58 -6.17
CA THR A 70 4.07 -4.51 -5.31
C THR A 70 3.11 -5.64 -5.65
N GLN A 71 2.78 -6.45 -4.66
CA GLN A 71 1.68 -7.41 -4.73
C GLN A 71 0.39 -6.71 -4.33
N PHE A 72 -0.74 -7.11 -4.91
CA PHE A 72 -2.04 -6.58 -4.51
C PHE A 72 -3.15 -7.62 -4.57
N LEU A 73 -4.13 -7.42 -3.70
CA LEU A 73 -5.44 -8.06 -3.71
C LEU A 73 -6.49 -6.96 -3.85
N SER A 74 -7.66 -7.26 -4.42
CA SER A 74 -8.76 -6.30 -4.49
C SER A 74 -10.08 -6.93 -4.10
N ALA A 75 -10.90 -6.14 -3.40
CA ALA A 75 -12.27 -6.45 -3.05
C ALA A 75 -13.22 -5.38 -3.61
N THR A 76 -14.50 -5.66 -3.52
CA THR A 76 -15.55 -4.70 -3.91
C THR A 76 -15.55 -3.52 -2.95
N ALA A 77 -15.82 -2.35 -3.50
CA ALA A 77 -16.14 -1.11 -2.78
C ALA A 77 -17.40 -0.52 -3.42
N GLU A 78 -17.66 0.76 -3.24
CA GLU A 78 -18.77 1.44 -3.87
C GLU A 78 -18.72 1.37 -5.40
N PRO A 79 -19.84 1.59 -6.11
CA PRO A 79 -19.88 1.59 -7.58
C PRO A 79 -18.79 2.48 -8.18
N GLY A 80 -17.96 1.91 -9.05
CA GLY A 80 -16.83 2.62 -9.65
C GLY A 80 -15.55 2.64 -8.82
N GLU A 81 -15.56 2.09 -7.60
CA GLU A 81 -14.40 2.02 -6.71
C GLU A 81 -13.97 0.58 -6.40
N ARG A 82 -12.77 0.43 -5.86
CA ARG A 82 -12.22 -0.85 -5.40
C ARG A 82 -11.43 -0.66 -4.12
N LEU A 83 -11.68 -1.53 -3.15
CA LEU A 83 -10.79 -1.70 -2.02
C LEU A 83 -9.58 -2.52 -2.45
N LEU A 84 -8.40 -2.05 -2.14
CA LEU A 84 -7.12 -2.63 -2.53
C LEU A 84 -6.27 -2.87 -1.28
N LEU A 85 -5.74 -4.07 -1.14
CA LEU A 85 -4.71 -4.39 -0.15
C LEU A 85 -3.40 -4.57 -0.89
N CYS A 86 -2.40 -3.76 -0.55
CA CYS A 86 -1.11 -3.69 -1.22
C CYS A 86 0.01 -4.15 -0.30
N LYS A 87 0.86 -5.06 -0.77
CA LYS A 87 2.08 -5.51 -0.09
C LYS A 87 3.29 -5.11 -0.94
N PRO A 88 3.93 -3.95 -0.66
CA PRO A 88 5.13 -3.53 -1.36
C PRO A 88 6.34 -4.34 -0.87
N TYR A 89 7.01 -5.04 -1.78
CA TYR A 89 8.26 -5.75 -1.51
C TYR A 89 9.47 -4.82 -1.51
N THR A 90 9.41 -3.75 -2.28
CA THR A 90 10.37 -2.65 -2.32
C THR A 90 9.79 -1.38 -1.69
N GLY A 91 10.59 -0.34 -1.46
CA GLY A 91 10.16 0.90 -0.82
C GLY A 91 10.59 2.13 -1.61
N ARG A 92 10.01 2.37 -2.80
CA ARG A 92 10.29 3.54 -3.63
C ARG A 92 9.33 4.68 -3.33
N THR A 93 9.76 5.90 -3.56
CA THR A 93 8.90 7.09 -3.44
C THR A 93 7.65 6.94 -4.31
N HIS A 94 6.47 7.19 -3.75
CA HIS A 94 5.18 7.05 -4.41
C HIS A 94 4.85 5.65 -4.97
N GLN A 95 5.58 4.61 -4.57
CA GLN A 95 5.49 3.28 -5.19
C GLN A 95 4.06 2.75 -5.32
N ILE A 96 3.28 2.73 -4.24
CA ILE A 96 1.91 2.20 -4.26
C ILE A 96 1.02 3.08 -5.14
N ARG A 97 1.15 4.40 -5.06
CA ARG A 97 0.37 5.36 -5.84
C ARG A 97 0.58 5.16 -7.34
N VAL A 98 1.83 4.99 -7.77
CA VAL A 98 2.22 4.70 -9.16
C VAL A 98 1.74 3.32 -9.59
N ALA A 99 1.90 2.31 -8.73
CA ALA A 99 1.44 0.95 -8.99
C ALA A 99 -0.06 0.89 -9.21
N MET A 100 -0.86 1.53 -8.36
CA MET A 100 -2.33 1.56 -8.51
C MET A 100 -2.75 2.30 -9.78
N LYS A 101 -2.11 3.42 -10.11
CA LYS A 101 -2.35 4.10 -11.39
C LYS A 101 -2.05 3.21 -12.58
N SER A 102 -0.95 2.45 -12.55
CA SER A 102 -0.51 1.61 -13.67
C SER A 102 -1.49 0.48 -14.02
N ILE A 103 -2.26 0.01 -13.04
CA ILE A 103 -3.32 -1.01 -13.25
C ILE A 103 -4.70 -0.40 -13.54
N GLY A 104 -4.78 0.92 -13.71
CA GLY A 104 -6.02 1.64 -14.00
C GLY A 104 -6.92 1.89 -12.80
N SER A 105 -6.40 1.74 -11.57
CA SER A 105 -7.14 1.91 -10.31
C SER A 105 -6.44 2.98 -9.45
N ALA A 106 -6.25 4.18 -10.01
CA ALA A 106 -5.60 5.29 -9.29
C ALA A 106 -6.32 5.61 -7.97
N ILE A 107 -5.56 5.95 -6.95
CA ILE A 107 -6.09 6.15 -5.60
C ILE A 107 -7.06 7.34 -5.57
N VAL A 108 -8.20 7.15 -4.94
CA VAL A 108 -9.22 8.19 -4.70
C VAL A 108 -8.61 9.30 -3.84
N GLY A 109 -8.81 10.55 -4.25
CA GLY A 109 -8.28 11.73 -3.57
C GLY A 109 -6.76 11.94 -3.70
N ASP A 110 -6.10 11.24 -4.64
CA ASP A 110 -4.68 11.47 -4.91
C ASP A 110 -4.47 12.69 -5.82
N PRO A 111 -3.89 13.80 -5.31
CA PRO A 111 -3.81 15.04 -6.08
C PRO A 111 -2.81 15.00 -7.25
N ILE A 112 -1.91 14.00 -7.29
CA ILE A 112 -0.90 13.87 -8.34
C ILE A 112 -1.33 12.84 -9.38
N TYR A 113 -1.80 11.67 -8.95
CA TYR A 113 -2.07 10.55 -9.85
C TYR A 113 -3.55 10.41 -10.22
N ASN A 114 -4.44 11.09 -9.50
CA ASN A 114 -5.89 11.15 -9.76
C ASN A 114 -6.47 12.53 -9.43
N PRO A 115 -5.98 13.60 -10.10
CA PRO A 115 -6.30 14.98 -9.74
C PRO A 115 -7.77 15.37 -9.95
N SER A 116 -8.52 14.58 -10.72
CA SER A 116 -9.96 14.79 -10.94
C SER A 116 -10.84 14.07 -9.89
N SER A 117 -10.24 13.37 -8.95
CA SER A 117 -10.98 12.69 -7.90
C SER A 117 -11.32 13.68 -6.79
N GLU A 118 -12.61 13.96 -6.63
CA GLU A 118 -13.13 14.71 -5.50
C GLU A 118 -13.33 13.78 -4.31
N ALA A 119 -12.60 14.02 -3.22
CA ALA A 119 -12.71 13.28 -1.98
C ALA A 119 -12.16 14.11 -0.82
N ASP A 120 -12.62 13.81 0.39
CA ASP A 120 -12.21 14.48 1.63
C ASP A 120 -10.70 14.32 1.90
N ARG A 121 -10.09 13.25 1.34
CA ARG A 121 -8.65 12.95 1.48
C ARG A 121 -8.15 11.96 0.43
N GLY A 122 -6.82 11.76 0.42
CA GLY A 122 -6.21 10.64 -0.31
C GLY A 122 -6.38 9.33 0.47
N TYR A 123 -7.03 8.36 -0.14
CA TYR A 123 -7.36 7.07 0.47
C TYR A 123 -6.22 6.05 0.32
N LEU A 124 -5.10 6.34 0.99
CA LEU A 124 -3.97 5.44 1.18
C LEU A 124 -3.63 5.38 2.67
N HIS A 125 -3.57 4.18 3.23
CA HIS A 125 -3.41 3.95 4.66
C HIS A 125 -2.38 2.84 4.93
N ALA A 126 -1.36 3.12 5.76
CA ALA A 126 -0.40 2.13 6.25
C ALA A 126 -1.11 1.24 7.30
N PHE A 127 -1.65 0.13 6.83
CA PHE A 127 -2.62 -0.70 7.55
C PHE A 127 -1.98 -1.64 8.55
N ALA A 128 -0.95 -2.37 8.11
CA ALA A 128 -0.30 -3.34 8.99
C ALA A 128 1.20 -3.42 8.72
N ILE A 129 1.95 -3.81 9.74
CA ILE A 129 3.39 -4.04 9.68
C ILE A 129 3.73 -5.28 10.49
N ARG A 130 4.65 -6.10 9.98
CA ARG A 130 5.18 -7.27 10.65
C ARG A 130 6.69 -7.35 10.46
N PHE A 131 7.44 -7.58 11.53
CA PHE A 131 8.89 -7.75 11.51
C PHE A 131 9.38 -8.43 12.77
N THR A 132 10.60 -8.95 12.74
CA THR A 132 11.31 -9.43 13.94
C THR A 132 12.44 -8.45 14.27
N TYR A 133 12.48 -8.01 15.52
CA TYR A 133 13.53 -7.12 16.03
C TYR A 133 14.04 -7.65 17.36
N GLN A 134 15.35 -7.82 17.49
CA GLN A 134 16.01 -8.39 18.69
C GLN A 134 15.37 -9.71 19.14
N SER A 135 15.16 -10.63 18.19
CA SER A 135 14.53 -11.96 18.37
C SER A 135 13.06 -11.92 18.84
N GLN A 136 12.43 -10.75 18.89
CA GLN A 136 11.02 -10.60 19.21
C GLN A 136 10.22 -10.29 17.93
N ALA A 137 9.11 -10.99 17.73
CA ALA A 137 8.16 -10.71 16.65
C ALA A 137 7.24 -9.54 17.02
N TYR A 138 7.04 -8.64 16.07
CA TYR A 138 6.13 -7.50 16.18
C TYR A 138 5.12 -7.54 15.05
N GLU A 139 3.85 -7.49 15.40
CA GLU A 139 2.72 -7.46 14.48
C GLU A 139 1.76 -6.36 14.93
N TYR A 140 1.53 -5.37 14.06
CA TYR A 140 0.64 -4.26 14.34
C TYR A 140 -0.35 -4.08 13.21
N VAL A 141 -1.60 -3.86 13.55
CA VAL A 141 -2.68 -3.51 12.63
C VAL A 141 -3.28 -2.18 13.10
N CYS A 142 -3.43 -1.25 12.19
CA CYS A 142 -4.13 0.01 12.37
C CYS A 142 -5.37 -0.01 11.49
N ASP A 143 -6.51 -0.39 12.06
CA ASP A 143 -7.78 -0.40 11.33
C ASP A 143 -8.25 1.05 11.10
N PRO A 144 -8.45 1.50 9.86
CA PRO A 144 -8.85 2.87 9.59
C PRO A 144 -10.26 3.21 10.10
N ARG A 145 -11.08 2.21 10.45
CA ARG A 145 -12.42 2.41 11.01
C ARG A 145 -12.41 2.85 12.47
N ASN A 146 -11.29 2.68 13.16
CA ASN A 146 -11.17 3.03 14.57
C ASN A 146 -11.10 4.54 14.84
N LEU A 147 -10.93 5.37 13.79
CA LEU A 147 -10.81 6.82 13.88
C LEU A 147 -11.57 7.49 12.71
N ASP A 148 -12.66 8.17 12.99
CA ASP A 148 -13.48 8.88 12.00
C ASP A 148 -12.69 9.89 11.17
N SER A 149 -11.67 10.51 11.78
CA SER A 149 -10.76 11.44 11.08
C SER A 149 -9.91 10.83 9.97
N LEU A 150 -9.93 9.50 9.81
CA LEU A 150 -9.18 8.81 8.76
C LEU A 150 -9.94 8.73 7.42
N GLY A 151 -11.18 9.21 7.36
CA GLY A 151 -11.95 9.38 6.12
C GLY A 151 -13.23 8.54 6.07
N GLU A 152 -14.26 9.13 5.50
CA GLU A 152 -15.62 8.56 5.49
C GLU A 152 -15.72 7.24 4.74
N LYS A 153 -14.96 7.07 3.64
CA LYS A 153 -15.05 5.87 2.79
C LYS A 153 -14.62 4.58 3.49
N TRP A 154 -13.83 4.65 4.56
CA TRP A 154 -13.47 3.46 5.32
C TRP A 154 -14.65 2.83 6.06
N HIS A 155 -15.70 3.62 6.34
CA HIS A 155 -16.92 3.20 7.04
C HIS A 155 -18.04 2.70 6.11
N GLN A 156 -17.86 2.78 4.79
CA GLN A 156 -18.81 2.24 3.83
C GLN A 156 -18.98 0.73 4.02
N GLU A 157 -20.20 0.21 3.95
CA GLU A 157 -20.53 -1.18 4.25
C GLU A 157 -19.71 -2.17 3.43
N THR A 158 -19.61 -1.94 2.11
CA THR A 158 -18.85 -2.81 1.20
C THR A 158 -17.34 -2.80 1.48
N VAL A 159 -16.80 -1.65 1.85
CA VAL A 159 -15.39 -1.48 2.25
C VAL A 159 -15.15 -2.18 3.58
N SER A 160 -16.04 -1.98 4.55
CA SER A 160 -15.95 -2.59 5.87
C SER A 160 -15.97 -4.11 5.80
N ALA A 161 -16.88 -4.69 5.03
CA ALA A 161 -16.94 -6.14 4.81
C ALA A 161 -15.65 -6.69 4.17
N GLY A 162 -15.05 -5.95 3.24
CA GLY A 162 -13.75 -6.30 2.66
C GLY A 162 -12.61 -6.26 3.69
N LEU A 163 -12.59 -5.25 4.55
CA LEU A 163 -11.59 -5.10 5.60
C LEU A 163 -11.63 -6.24 6.62
N ASP A 164 -12.82 -6.71 6.99
CA ASP A 164 -12.98 -7.82 7.95
C ASP A 164 -12.27 -9.10 7.47
N SER A 165 -12.16 -9.30 6.16
CA SER A 165 -11.45 -10.42 5.55
C SER A 165 -9.91 -10.24 5.58
N TRP A 166 -9.39 -9.06 5.92
CA TRP A 166 -7.98 -8.71 5.77
C TRP A 166 -7.29 -8.28 7.07
N LEU A 167 -7.93 -8.47 8.23
CA LEU A 167 -7.37 -8.08 9.53
C LEU A 167 -6.05 -8.79 9.88
N GLU A 168 -5.80 -9.96 9.29
CA GLU A 168 -4.52 -10.67 9.38
C GLU A 168 -3.88 -10.79 7.98
N PRO A 169 -3.34 -9.70 7.41
CA PRO A 169 -2.90 -9.69 6.02
C PRO A 169 -1.71 -10.60 5.73
N TRP A 170 -0.95 -11.01 6.73
CA TRP A 170 0.14 -11.97 6.62
C TRP A 170 -0.33 -13.42 6.46
N SER A 171 -1.57 -13.76 6.83
CA SER A 171 -2.17 -15.08 6.66
C SER A 171 -2.78 -15.31 5.27
N LEU A 172 -2.90 -14.26 4.46
CA LEU A 172 -3.52 -14.33 3.13
C LEU A 172 -2.61 -14.99 2.09
N THR A 173 -3.24 -15.59 1.09
CA THR A 173 -2.53 -16.11 -0.08
C THR A 173 -2.18 -14.97 -1.03
N TRP A 174 -0.91 -14.59 -1.08
CA TRP A 174 -0.39 -13.55 -1.94
C TRP A 174 0.06 -14.08 -3.31
N PRO A 175 -0.06 -13.29 -4.38
CA PRO A 175 0.51 -13.63 -5.68
C PRO A 175 2.01 -13.92 -5.57
N LYS A 176 2.52 -14.93 -6.29
CA LYS A 176 3.93 -15.30 -6.23
C LYS A 176 4.84 -14.15 -6.65
N LEU A 177 5.93 -13.96 -5.92
CA LEU A 177 7.02 -13.08 -6.33
C LEU A 177 7.82 -13.81 -7.42
N ASN A 178 7.78 -13.31 -8.65
CA ASN A 178 8.67 -13.75 -9.72
C ASN A 178 9.94 -12.90 -9.65
N THR A 179 10.73 -13.09 -8.61
CA THR A 179 12.10 -12.56 -8.52
C THR A 179 13.01 -13.57 -9.20
N LYS A 180 13.38 -13.29 -10.47
CA LYS A 180 14.56 -13.92 -11.07
C LYS A 180 15.81 -13.22 -10.59
#